data_f818a2502de429b7532e1f72345644d2
#
_entry.id   f818a2502de429b7532e1f72345644d2
#
_cell.length_a   1.000
_cell.length_b   1.000
_cell.length_c   1.000
_cell.angle_alpha   90.00
_cell.angle_beta   90.00
_cell.angle_gamma   90.00
#
_symmetry.space_group_name_H-M   'P 1'
#
loop_
_entity.id
_entity.type
_entity.pdbx_description
1 polymer ?
#
loop_
_entity_poly.entity_id
_entity_poly.type
_entity_poly.pdbx_seq_one_letter_code
_entity_poly.pdbx_strand_id
1 'polypeptide(L)'
;MVSYGVDHIEAYASLLSGGRVALLTSITGRNSRYEATIDVLGHMCRLTALLGPEHGVRGDQAAGALTGDYTDPATLLPVFSLYSPAGKRLRPEILDAFDILVYDIQDVGLRFYTFLSTLCNMVEDCAAAGKRLVVL
;
A
#
# COMPACT_ATOMS: atom_id res chain seq x y z
N MET A 1 2.01 -18.89 17.65
CA MET A 1 1.51 -17.51 17.43
C MET A 1 1.90 -17.13 16.02
N VAL A 2 0.98 -16.62 15.22
CA VAL A 2 1.30 -16.13 13.87
C VAL A 2 1.89 -14.72 14.02
N SER A 3 2.92 -14.42 13.27
CA SER A 3 3.58 -13.11 13.22
C SER A 3 3.60 -12.63 11.79
N TYR A 4 3.27 -11.37 11.57
CA TYR A 4 3.20 -10.74 10.27
C TYR A 4 4.45 -9.88 10.03
N GLY A 5 4.73 -9.54 8.77
CA GLY A 5 5.87 -8.68 8.44
C GLY A 5 5.85 -7.35 9.20
N VAL A 6 4.67 -6.74 9.33
CA VAL A 6 4.48 -5.49 10.07
C VAL A 6 4.80 -5.60 11.57
N ASP A 7 4.70 -6.77 12.19
CA ASP A 7 5.10 -6.97 13.60
C ASP A 7 6.60 -6.79 13.82
N HIS A 8 7.40 -6.91 12.76
CA HIS A 8 8.85 -6.81 12.81
C HIS A 8 9.40 -5.56 12.14
N ILE A 9 8.54 -4.66 11.68
CA ILE A 9 8.95 -3.52 10.85
C ILE A 9 9.95 -2.59 11.56
N GLU A 10 9.92 -2.50 12.88
CA GLU A 10 10.87 -1.71 13.67
C GLU A 10 12.31 -2.19 13.48
N ALA A 11 12.52 -3.50 13.37
CA ALA A 11 13.86 -4.08 13.11
C ALA A 11 14.39 -3.69 11.72
N TYR A 12 13.51 -3.28 10.81
CA TYR A 12 13.82 -2.90 9.43
C TYR A 12 13.56 -1.41 9.16
N ALA A 13 13.45 -0.58 10.19
CA ALA A 13 13.17 0.85 10.08
C ALA A 13 14.15 1.58 9.14
N SER A 14 15.39 1.12 9.04
CA SER A 14 16.39 1.65 8.11
C SER A 14 15.98 1.54 6.63
N LEU A 15 15.15 0.55 6.27
CA LEU A 15 14.62 0.41 4.90
C LEU A 15 13.64 1.53 4.53
N LEU A 16 13.00 2.12 5.54
CA LEU A 16 11.99 3.18 5.39
C LEU A 16 12.56 4.58 5.65
N SER A 17 13.82 4.65 6.08
CA SER A 17 14.47 5.92 6.40
C SER A 17 14.95 6.66 5.15
N GLY A 18 14.99 8.00 5.25
CA GLY A 18 15.60 8.86 4.24
C GLY A 18 14.75 9.15 3.01
N GLY A 19 13.48 8.71 2.97
CA GLY A 19 12.59 8.96 1.84
C GLY A 19 11.13 9.14 2.23
N ARG A 20 10.33 9.54 1.26
CA ARG A 20 8.87 9.56 1.36
C ARG A 20 8.35 8.15 1.15
N VAL A 21 7.48 7.70 2.03
CA VAL A 21 6.92 6.35 2.00
C VAL A 21 5.47 6.40 1.52
N ALA A 22 5.12 5.58 0.56
CA ALA A 22 3.73 5.25 0.25
C ALA A 22 3.41 3.84 0.77
N LEU A 23 2.18 3.63 1.20
CA LEU A 23 1.69 2.32 1.65
C LEU A 23 0.56 1.84 0.75
N LEU A 24 0.76 0.71 0.12
CA LEU A 24 -0.30 -0.04 -0.56
C LEU A 24 -0.82 -1.09 0.42
N THR A 25 -2.07 -0.94 0.83
CA THR A 25 -2.69 -1.81 1.83
C THR A 25 -4.19 -1.94 1.62
N SER A 26 -4.78 -2.86 2.34
CA SER A 26 -6.24 -3.07 2.42
C SER A 26 -6.67 -3.14 3.89
N ILE A 27 -7.95 -3.39 4.14
CA ILE A 27 -8.49 -3.56 5.50
C ILE A 27 -7.80 -4.70 6.28
N THR A 28 -7.17 -5.65 5.59
CA THR A 28 -6.45 -6.77 6.21
C THR A 28 -5.02 -6.42 6.62
N GLY A 29 -4.48 -5.27 6.19
CA GLY A 29 -3.16 -4.77 6.59
C GLY A 29 -3.18 -4.38 8.07
N ARG A 30 -2.84 -5.36 8.94
CA ARG A 30 -2.85 -5.23 10.40
C ARG A 30 -1.75 -6.07 11.02
N ASN A 31 -1.25 -5.60 12.15
CA ASN A 31 -0.31 -6.38 12.96
C ASN A 31 -1.05 -7.43 13.83
N SER A 32 -0.32 -8.24 14.57
CA SER A 32 -0.86 -9.27 15.47
C SER A 32 -1.71 -8.71 16.62
N ARG A 33 -1.66 -7.40 16.88
CA ARG A 33 -2.48 -6.68 17.85
C ARG A 33 -3.70 -6.01 17.22
N TYR A 34 -3.97 -6.27 15.94
CA TYR A 34 -5.04 -5.66 15.15
C TYR A 34 -4.88 -4.15 14.90
N GLU A 35 -3.71 -3.57 15.14
CA GLU A 35 -3.41 -2.19 14.75
C GLU A 35 -3.23 -2.11 13.24
N ALA A 36 -3.84 -1.12 12.59
CA ALA A 36 -3.72 -0.96 11.15
C ALA A 36 -2.28 -0.58 10.76
N THR A 37 -1.76 -1.19 9.70
CA THR A 37 -0.42 -0.87 9.17
C THR A 37 -0.27 0.60 8.82
N ILE A 38 -1.37 1.26 8.40
CA ILE A 38 -1.40 2.71 8.18
C ILE A 38 -0.97 3.46 9.44
N ASP A 39 -1.51 3.10 10.59
CA ASP A 39 -1.23 3.77 11.86
C ASP A 39 0.20 3.45 12.33
N VAL A 40 0.61 2.18 12.23
CA VAL A 40 1.97 1.74 12.58
C VAL A 40 3.01 2.53 11.79
N LEU A 41 2.89 2.58 10.46
CA LEU A 41 3.84 3.29 9.61
C LEU A 41 3.75 4.81 9.76
N GLY A 42 2.55 5.35 10.02
CA GLY A 42 2.36 6.78 10.28
C GLY A 42 3.16 7.30 11.47
N HIS A 43 3.45 6.44 12.46
CA HIS A 43 4.29 6.78 13.61
C HIS A 43 5.79 6.53 13.38
N MET A 44 6.15 5.70 12.40
CA MET A 44 7.53 5.22 12.23
C MET A 44 8.29 5.94 11.11
N CYS A 45 7.61 6.41 10.09
CA CYS A 45 8.25 6.94 8.90
C CYS A 45 7.49 8.13 8.31
N ARG A 46 8.09 8.77 7.31
CA ARG A 46 7.43 9.84 6.57
C ARG A 46 6.43 9.24 5.57
N LEU A 47 5.26 8.82 6.08
CA LEU A 47 4.17 8.35 5.24
C LEU A 47 3.55 9.54 4.49
N THR A 48 3.52 9.49 3.16
CA THR A 48 3.08 10.61 2.31
C THR A 48 1.88 10.29 1.44
N ALA A 49 1.60 9.01 1.23
CA ALA A 49 0.48 8.58 0.40
C ALA A 49 0.02 7.18 0.77
N LEU A 50 -1.23 6.90 0.46
CA LEU A 50 -1.82 5.57 0.50
C LEU A 50 -2.21 5.14 -0.91
N LEU A 51 -2.08 3.86 -1.22
CA LEU A 51 -2.53 3.26 -2.47
C LEU A 51 -3.62 2.24 -2.16
N GLY A 52 -4.78 2.42 -2.79
CA GLY A 52 -5.93 1.53 -2.61
C GLY A 52 -5.99 0.46 -3.71
N PRO A 53 -5.94 -0.84 -3.35
CA PRO A 53 -6.28 -1.91 -4.26
C PRO A 53 -7.79 -1.95 -4.49
N GLU A 54 -8.29 -2.99 -5.16
CA GLU A 54 -9.71 -3.30 -5.17
C GLU A 54 -10.26 -3.31 -3.73
N HIS A 55 -11.42 -2.76 -3.49
CA HIS A 55 -12.06 -2.51 -2.19
C HIS A 55 -11.49 -1.35 -1.36
N GLY A 56 -10.44 -0.66 -1.83
CA GLY A 56 -9.87 0.50 -1.13
C GLY A 56 -9.03 0.14 0.10
N VAL A 57 -8.40 1.15 0.69
CA VAL A 57 -7.50 0.96 1.86
C VAL A 57 -8.25 0.64 3.15
N ARG A 58 -9.53 1.00 3.26
CA ARG A 58 -10.37 0.76 4.45
C ARG A 58 -11.41 -0.34 4.23
N GLY A 59 -11.49 -0.94 3.03
CA GLY A 59 -12.47 -1.97 2.70
C GLY A 59 -13.90 -1.43 2.52
N ASP A 60 -14.04 -0.15 2.24
CA ASP A 60 -15.31 0.57 2.13
C ASP A 60 -15.80 0.69 0.67
N GLN A 61 -15.03 0.18 -0.28
CA GLN A 61 -15.36 0.22 -1.70
C GLN A 61 -16.00 -1.11 -2.16
N ALA A 62 -17.05 -1.02 -2.97
CA ALA A 62 -17.70 -2.20 -3.54
C ALA A 62 -16.78 -2.94 -4.52
N ALA A 63 -16.95 -4.26 -4.64
CA ALA A 63 -16.23 -5.09 -5.59
C ALA A 63 -16.40 -4.56 -7.02
N GLY A 64 -15.29 -4.43 -7.75
CA GLY A 64 -15.29 -3.93 -9.14
C GLY A 64 -15.61 -2.44 -9.30
N ALA A 65 -15.81 -1.71 -8.20
CA ALA A 65 -16.03 -0.27 -8.28
C ALA A 65 -14.77 0.44 -8.80
N LEU A 66 -14.93 1.26 -9.83
CA LEU A 66 -13.89 2.19 -10.26
C LEU A 66 -13.98 3.43 -9.38
N THR A 67 -13.01 3.59 -8.50
CA THR A 67 -12.97 4.72 -7.57
C THR A 67 -11.90 5.72 -8.00
N GLY A 68 -12.21 7.01 -7.84
CA GLY A 68 -11.23 8.08 -8.01
C GLY A 68 -10.29 8.17 -6.81
N ASP A 69 -9.29 9.03 -6.95
CA ASP A 69 -8.41 9.37 -5.84
C ASP A 69 -9.19 10.22 -4.81
N TYR A 70 -8.84 10.10 -3.54
CA TYR A 70 -9.49 10.83 -2.45
C TYR A 70 -8.49 11.12 -1.32
N THR A 71 -8.96 11.76 -0.26
CA THR A 71 -8.17 11.97 0.96
C THR A 71 -8.71 11.08 2.07
N ASP A 72 -7.85 10.28 2.70
CA ASP A 72 -8.24 9.46 3.86
C ASP A 72 -8.63 10.38 5.03
N PRO A 73 -9.87 10.30 5.53
CA PRO A 73 -10.34 11.25 6.55
C PRO A 73 -9.63 11.09 7.90
N ALA A 74 -9.04 9.94 8.19
CA ALA A 74 -8.37 9.68 9.46
C ALA A 74 -6.94 10.23 9.48
N THR A 75 -6.20 10.09 8.36
CA THR A 75 -4.79 10.48 8.29
C THR A 75 -4.55 11.78 7.51
N LEU A 76 -5.55 12.24 6.76
CA LEU A 76 -5.47 13.35 5.82
C LEU A 76 -4.47 13.12 4.68
N LEU A 77 -4.04 11.89 4.47
CA LEU A 77 -3.15 11.52 3.37
C LEU A 77 -3.94 11.35 2.07
N PRO A 78 -3.33 11.66 0.92
CA PRO A 78 -3.90 11.34 -0.36
C PRO A 78 -3.96 9.81 -0.53
N VAL A 79 -5.08 9.31 -1.03
CA VAL A 79 -5.29 7.92 -1.41
C VAL A 79 -5.41 7.85 -2.92
N PHE A 80 -4.48 7.17 -3.56
CA PHE A 80 -4.51 6.91 -4.99
C PHE A 80 -5.16 5.55 -5.26
N SER A 81 -6.21 5.54 -6.07
CA SER A 81 -6.85 4.30 -6.46
C SER A 81 -6.08 3.61 -7.59
N LEU A 82 -5.72 2.35 -7.36
CA LEU A 82 -5.20 1.47 -8.40
C LEU A 82 -6.32 0.78 -9.20
N TYR A 83 -7.58 1.06 -8.85
CA TYR A 83 -8.77 0.61 -9.56
C TYR A 83 -9.52 1.81 -10.13
N SER A 84 -8.88 2.50 -11.07
CA SER A 84 -9.43 3.67 -11.74
C SER A 84 -9.62 3.43 -13.23
N PRO A 85 -10.40 4.25 -13.94
CA PRO A 85 -10.50 4.20 -15.40
C PRO A 85 -9.14 4.36 -16.12
N ALA A 86 -8.16 4.98 -15.46
CA ALA A 86 -6.79 5.15 -15.98
C ALA A 86 -5.94 3.87 -15.90
N GLY A 87 -6.47 2.79 -15.29
CA GLY A 87 -5.79 1.49 -15.22
C GLY A 87 -5.28 1.13 -13.83
N LYS A 88 -4.44 0.09 -13.78
CA LYS A 88 -3.95 -0.55 -12.56
C LYS A 88 -2.44 -0.36 -12.36
N ARG A 89 -1.84 0.59 -13.06
CA ARG A 89 -0.40 0.89 -13.01
C ARG A 89 -0.14 2.19 -12.26
N LEU A 90 1.08 2.38 -11.80
CA LEU A 90 1.49 3.61 -11.14
C LEU A 90 1.60 4.74 -12.16
N ARG A 91 0.71 5.70 -12.06
CA ARG A 91 0.72 6.91 -12.88
C ARG A 91 1.86 7.85 -12.42
N PRO A 92 2.34 8.76 -13.27
CA PRO A 92 3.43 9.68 -12.92
C PRO A 92 3.20 10.44 -11.61
N GLU A 93 1.99 10.96 -11.39
CA GLU A 93 1.62 11.68 -10.18
C GLU A 93 1.70 10.82 -8.92
N ILE A 94 1.46 9.51 -9.03
CA ILE A 94 1.62 8.57 -7.92
C ILE A 94 3.11 8.33 -7.66
N LEU A 95 3.89 8.11 -8.71
CA LEU A 95 5.34 7.90 -8.61
C LEU A 95 6.05 9.13 -8.01
N ASP A 96 5.54 10.34 -8.26
CA ASP A 96 6.07 11.57 -7.69
C ASP A 96 5.75 11.73 -6.19
N ALA A 97 4.79 10.98 -5.66
CA ALA A 97 4.36 11.11 -4.27
C ALA A 97 5.29 10.39 -3.27
N PHE A 98 6.13 9.45 -3.72
CA PHE A 98 6.95 8.63 -2.84
C PHE A 98 8.32 8.28 -3.42
N ASP A 99 9.18 7.76 -2.56
CA ASP A 99 10.50 7.21 -2.90
C ASP A 99 10.56 5.72 -2.57
N ILE A 100 9.76 5.29 -1.60
CA ILE A 100 9.68 3.91 -1.11
C ILE A 100 8.21 3.49 -1.08
N LEU A 101 7.89 2.37 -1.72
CA LEU A 101 6.57 1.74 -1.64
C LEU A 101 6.62 0.57 -0.67
N VAL A 102 5.75 0.58 0.34
CA VAL A 102 5.50 -0.57 1.20
C VAL A 102 4.23 -1.26 0.70
N TYR A 103 4.31 -2.57 0.52
CA TYR A 103 3.19 -3.43 0.15
C TYR A 103 2.81 -4.31 1.35
N ASP A 104 1.60 -4.15 1.85
CA ASP A 104 1.04 -4.95 2.94
C ASP A 104 -0.39 -5.35 2.63
N ILE A 105 -0.52 -6.40 1.83
CA ILE A 105 -1.80 -7.04 1.52
C ILE A 105 -1.59 -8.55 1.55
N GLN A 106 -2.38 -9.26 2.36
CA GLN A 106 -2.36 -10.70 2.42
C GLN A 106 -3.13 -11.28 1.23
N ASP A 107 -2.46 -12.09 0.42
CA ASP A 107 -3.10 -12.90 -0.61
C ASP A 107 -3.60 -14.21 0.01
N VAL A 108 -4.78 -14.67 -0.41
CA VAL A 108 -5.38 -15.89 0.12
C VAL A 108 -5.09 -17.13 -0.75
N GLY A 109 -4.23 -17.00 -1.75
CA GLY A 109 -3.83 -18.09 -2.65
C GLY A 109 -4.92 -18.52 -3.63
N LEU A 110 -5.93 -17.69 -3.88
CA LEU A 110 -6.99 -17.98 -4.84
C LEU A 110 -6.69 -17.30 -6.18
N ARG A 111 -6.71 -18.07 -7.27
CA ARG A 111 -6.31 -17.62 -8.60
C ARG A 111 -7.06 -16.39 -9.13
N PHE A 112 -8.30 -16.19 -8.72
CA PHE A 112 -9.12 -15.04 -9.16
C PHE A 112 -8.92 -13.79 -8.31
N TYR A 113 -8.14 -13.85 -7.22
CA TYR A 113 -7.77 -12.67 -6.46
C TYR A 113 -6.79 -11.80 -7.24
N THR A 114 -6.99 -10.49 -7.16
CA THR A 114 -6.25 -9.50 -7.94
C THR A 114 -4.97 -9.03 -7.25
N PHE A 115 -4.76 -9.38 -6.00
CA PHE A 115 -3.67 -8.83 -5.17
C PHE A 115 -2.29 -9.25 -5.68
N LEU A 116 -2.12 -10.51 -6.08
CA LEU A 116 -0.86 -10.95 -6.67
C LEU A 116 -0.54 -10.18 -7.97
N SER A 117 -1.55 -9.98 -8.83
CA SER A 117 -1.37 -9.18 -10.06
C SER A 117 -1.02 -7.73 -9.74
N THR A 118 -1.62 -7.17 -8.67
CA THR A 118 -1.27 -5.84 -8.18
C THR A 118 0.19 -5.80 -7.72
N LEU A 119 0.66 -6.79 -6.96
CA LEU A 119 2.06 -6.87 -6.54
C LEU A 119 3.00 -6.93 -7.75
N CYS A 120 2.71 -7.78 -8.74
CA CYS A 120 3.53 -7.87 -9.95
C CYS A 120 3.64 -6.52 -10.68
N ASN A 121 2.53 -5.80 -10.82
CA ASN A 121 2.54 -4.46 -11.39
C ASN A 121 3.43 -3.49 -10.58
N MET A 122 3.35 -3.54 -9.24
CA MET A 122 4.17 -2.68 -8.38
C MET A 122 5.66 -3.00 -8.49
N VAL A 123 6.03 -4.27 -8.61
CA VAL A 123 7.43 -4.69 -8.83
C VAL A 123 7.97 -4.09 -10.13
N GLU A 124 7.22 -4.24 -11.21
CA GLU A 124 7.62 -3.70 -12.53
C GLU A 124 7.70 -2.18 -12.53
N ASP A 125 6.68 -1.49 -12.01
CA ASP A 125 6.60 -0.04 -12.01
C ASP A 125 7.67 0.60 -11.12
N CYS A 126 7.88 0.04 -9.92
CA CYS A 126 8.93 0.52 -9.02
C CYS A 126 10.31 0.30 -9.62
N ALA A 127 10.57 -0.86 -10.24
CA ALA A 127 11.84 -1.14 -10.91
C ALA A 127 12.09 -0.17 -12.06
N ALA A 128 11.09 0.07 -12.92
CA ALA A 128 11.21 0.99 -14.04
C ALA A 128 11.45 2.45 -13.59
N ALA A 129 10.87 2.85 -12.46
CA ALA A 129 10.99 4.20 -11.91
C ALA A 129 12.17 4.36 -10.92
N GLY A 130 12.96 3.32 -10.66
CA GLY A 130 14.05 3.36 -9.69
C GLY A 130 13.59 3.56 -8.25
N LYS A 131 12.35 3.15 -7.93
CA LYS A 131 11.77 3.24 -6.58
C LYS A 131 12.05 1.97 -5.79
N ARG A 132 12.18 2.10 -4.48
CA ARG A 132 12.31 0.93 -3.60
C ARG A 132 10.94 0.33 -3.31
N LEU A 133 10.85 -1.00 -3.35
CA LEU A 133 9.67 -1.76 -2.91
C LEU A 133 10.04 -2.60 -1.69
N VAL A 134 9.21 -2.54 -0.66
CA VAL A 134 9.29 -3.37 0.56
C VAL A 134 7.99 -4.14 0.69
N VAL A 135 8.06 -5.45 0.82
CA VAL A 135 6.89 -6.34 1.02
C VAL A 135 6.93 -6.87 2.45
N LEU A 136 5.80 -6.75 3.17
CA LEU A 136 5.64 -7.17 4.56
C LEU A 136 4.94 -8.53 4.69
#